data_a78e006b552dd886d285e9b1c7a3de6a
#
_entry.id   a78e006b552dd886d285e9b1c7a3de6a
#
_cell.length_a   1.000
_cell.length_b   1.000
_cell.length_c   1.000
_cell.angle_alpha   90.00
_cell.angle_beta   90.00
_cell.angle_gamma   90.00
#
_symmetry.space_group_name_H-M   'P 1'
#
loop_
_entity.id
_entity.type
_entity.pdbx_description
1 polymer ?
#
loop_
_entity_poly.entity_id
_entity_poly.type
_entity_poly.pdbx_seq_one_letter_code
_entity_poly.pdbx_strand_id
1 'polypeptide(L)'
;MVKSAALSLFFLLLFYGCAEWDLGLGTKDDGLPPPPPVQETAYPFTDIPIPSGFSRDDSKSFVYESGSGTVKVAKIVFSGWENLEKVITFYENEMLNKGWTLVNSIKHKNYILNYEKEGGWAATVILNPNYGRTIIEIQAGPK
;
A
#
# COMPACT_ATOMS: atom_id res chain seq x y z
N MET A 1 15.96 19.59 71.14
CA MET A 1 16.07 18.47 70.22
C MET A 1 14.69 17.91 69.94
N VAL A 2 13.86 18.65 69.22
CA VAL A 2 12.57 18.13 68.71
C VAL A 2 12.15 19.04 67.53
N LYS A 3 12.67 18.84 66.33
CA LYS A 3 12.24 19.55 65.12
C LYS A 3 12.60 18.74 63.87
N SER A 4 12.08 17.54 63.68
CA SER A 4 12.30 16.81 62.41
C SER A 4 11.22 15.77 62.10
N ALA A 5 10.06 15.80 62.76
CA ALA A 5 9.02 14.80 62.53
C ALA A 5 7.78 15.32 61.77
N ALA A 6 7.73 16.61 61.40
CA ALA A 6 6.51 17.19 60.78
C ALA A 6 6.58 17.34 59.25
N LEU A 7 7.72 17.07 58.59
CA LEU A 7 7.86 17.28 57.16
C LEU A 7 7.70 16.02 56.30
N SER A 8 7.61 14.85 56.94
CA SER A 8 7.52 13.56 56.22
C SER A 8 6.08 13.11 55.99
N LEU A 9 5.09 13.74 56.57
CA LEU A 9 3.69 13.34 56.48
C LEU A 9 2.92 14.06 55.34
N PHE A 10 3.50 15.08 54.73
CA PHE A 10 2.83 15.86 53.71
C PHE A 10 3.08 15.34 52.27
N PHE A 11 4.03 14.42 52.12
CA PHE A 11 4.37 13.88 50.77
C PHE A 11 3.65 12.61 50.40
N LEU A 12 2.83 12.05 51.29
CA LEU A 12 2.14 10.73 51.11
C LEU A 12 0.69 10.85 50.61
N LEU A 13 0.19 12.08 50.37
CA LEU A 13 -1.19 12.33 49.94
C LEU A 13 -1.36 12.73 48.47
N LEU A 14 -0.29 12.68 47.65
CA LEU A 14 -0.36 13.09 46.23
C LEU A 14 -0.49 11.90 45.26
N PHE A 15 -0.63 10.66 45.72
CA PHE A 15 -0.76 9.49 44.86
C PHE A 15 -2.15 8.86 44.81
N TYR A 16 -3.18 9.53 45.30
CA TYR A 16 -4.56 9.06 45.13
C TYR A 16 -5.30 10.01 44.20
N GLY A 17 -5.21 9.77 42.89
CA GLY A 17 -5.95 10.59 41.94
C GLY A 17 -5.74 10.24 40.49
N CYS A 18 -5.83 9.00 40.10
CA CYS A 18 -6.22 8.63 38.73
C CYS A 18 -7.32 7.57 38.84
N ALA A 19 -8.52 8.03 39.20
CA ALA A 19 -9.72 7.26 38.87
C ALA A 19 -9.97 7.53 37.37
N GLU A 20 -9.56 6.60 36.54
CA GLU A 20 -10.07 6.51 35.19
C GLU A 20 -11.58 6.29 35.32
N TRP A 21 -12.32 7.34 35.00
CA TRP A 21 -13.74 7.23 34.71
C TRP A 21 -13.83 6.57 33.35
N ASP A 22 -13.80 5.26 33.32
CA ASP A 22 -14.29 4.46 32.21
C ASP A 22 -15.81 4.68 32.13
N LEU A 23 -16.19 5.75 31.42
CA LEU A 23 -17.53 5.91 30.92
C LEU A 23 -17.69 4.82 29.86
N GLY A 24 -18.11 3.66 30.30
CA GLY A 24 -18.48 2.52 29.47
C GLY A 24 -19.53 2.85 28.43
N LEU A 25 -19.15 3.66 27.44
CA LEU A 25 -19.70 3.62 26.10
C LEU A 25 -19.03 2.44 25.40
N GLY A 26 -19.42 1.24 25.82
CA GLY A 26 -19.13 0.02 25.07
C GLY A 26 -19.64 0.20 23.65
N THR A 27 -18.74 0.62 22.77
CA THR A 27 -18.89 0.21 21.39
C THR A 27 -18.83 -1.30 21.43
N LYS A 28 -19.98 -1.95 21.29
CA LYS A 28 -20.05 -3.36 20.97
C LYS A 28 -19.15 -3.54 19.77
N ASP A 29 -17.99 -4.11 20.02
CA ASP A 29 -17.18 -4.71 18.98
C ASP A 29 -18.03 -5.89 18.49
N ASP A 30 -18.74 -5.69 17.39
CA ASP A 30 -19.69 -6.66 16.84
C ASP A 30 -18.97 -7.90 16.28
N GLY A 31 -17.72 -8.13 16.68
CA GLY A 31 -16.98 -9.36 16.32
C GLY A 31 -16.86 -9.61 14.81
N LEU A 32 -17.17 -8.60 13.98
CA LEU A 32 -16.95 -8.68 12.56
C LEU A 32 -15.44 -8.66 12.33
N PRO A 33 -14.91 -9.60 11.56
CA PRO A 33 -13.51 -9.55 11.18
C PRO A 33 -13.23 -8.19 10.54
N PRO A 34 -12.06 -7.58 10.82
CA PRO A 34 -11.70 -6.32 10.19
C PRO A 34 -11.87 -6.47 8.67
N PRO A 35 -12.42 -5.46 7.99
CA PRO A 35 -12.55 -5.51 6.53
C PRO A 35 -11.18 -5.83 5.94
N PRO A 36 -11.12 -6.69 4.91
CA PRO A 36 -9.85 -7.00 4.26
C PRO A 36 -9.18 -5.68 3.85
N PRO A 37 -7.84 -5.59 3.97
CA PRO A 37 -7.13 -4.38 3.61
C PRO A 37 -7.50 -4.00 2.17
N VAL A 38 -7.98 -2.77 1.99
CA VAL A 38 -8.31 -2.26 0.66
C VAL A 38 -7.03 -2.25 -0.15
N GLN A 39 -6.97 -3.09 -1.16
CA GLN A 39 -5.83 -3.17 -2.05
C GLN A 39 -5.85 -1.92 -2.94
N GLU A 40 -4.80 -1.13 -2.88
CA GLU A 40 -4.64 -0.01 -3.80
C GLU A 40 -4.54 -0.54 -5.24
N THR A 41 -4.97 0.28 -6.18
CA THR A 41 -4.95 -0.05 -7.61
C THR A 41 -4.22 1.03 -8.39
N ALA A 42 -3.70 0.66 -9.55
CA ALA A 42 -3.04 1.59 -10.46
C ALA A 42 -4.07 2.42 -11.22
N TYR A 43 -4.76 3.35 -10.52
CA TYR A 43 -5.71 4.24 -11.21
C TYR A 43 -5.08 4.88 -12.46
N PRO A 44 -5.74 4.84 -13.63
CA PRO A 44 -7.15 4.53 -13.89
C PRO A 44 -7.48 3.03 -14.08
N PHE A 45 -6.51 2.13 -13.95
CA PHE A 45 -6.68 0.68 -14.09
C PHE A 45 -6.98 0.04 -12.74
N THR A 46 -8.25 -0.15 -12.42
CA THR A 46 -8.70 -0.70 -11.13
C THR A 46 -8.41 -2.19 -10.94
N ASP A 47 -8.00 -2.84 -12.01
CA ASP A 47 -7.65 -4.25 -12.06
C ASP A 47 -6.13 -4.54 -12.09
N ILE A 48 -5.31 -3.50 -11.95
CA ILE A 48 -3.86 -3.63 -11.73
C ILE A 48 -3.57 -3.31 -10.26
N PRO A 49 -3.26 -4.32 -9.44
CA PRO A 49 -3.06 -4.14 -8.01
C PRO A 49 -1.71 -3.52 -7.68
N ILE A 50 -1.65 -2.80 -6.55
CA ILE A 50 -0.42 -2.20 -6.02
C ILE A 50 -0.11 -2.86 -4.67
N PRO A 51 1.12 -3.30 -4.41
CA PRO A 51 1.51 -3.84 -3.12
C PRO A 51 1.33 -2.80 -2.00
N SER A 52 0.93 -3.26 -0.82
CA SER A 52 0.80 -2.39 0.36
C SER A 52 2.11 -1.66 0.67
N GLY A 53 2.02 -0.42 1.13
CA GLY A 53 3.20 0.38 1.50
C GLY A 53 3.92 1.03 0.32
N PHE A 54 3.35 0.97 -0.89
CA PHE A 54 3.85 1.72 -2.05
C PHE A 54 3.05 3.01 -2.22
N SER A 55 3.76 4.10 -2.48
CA SER A 55 3.19 5.42 -2.75
C SER A 55 3.42 5.83 -4.19
N ARG A 56 2.41 6.42 -4.80
CA ARG A 56 2.48 6.94 -6.17
C ARG A 56 3.40 8.15 -6.26
N ASP A 57 4.19 8.21 -7.32
CA ASP A 57 4.99 9.38 -7.71
C ASP A 57 4.28 10.09 -8.86
N ASP A 58 3.49 11.10 -8.53
CA ASP A 58 2.70 11.85 -9.52
C ASP A 58 3.58 12.64 -10.49
N SER A 59 4.78 13.02 -10.08
CA SER A 59 5.72 13.74 -10.94
C SER A 59 6.25 12.90 -12.10
N LYS A 60 6.21 11.57 -11.97
CA LYS A 60 6.66 10.59 -12.97
C LYS A 60 5.50 9.82 -13.61
N SER A 61 4.28 10.10 -13.19
CA SER A 61 3.07 9.43 -13.66
C SER A 61 2.29 10.32 -14.62
N PHE A 62 1.70 9.72 -15.63
CA PHE A 62 0.72 10.40 -16.49
C PHE A 62 -0.39 9.44 -16.92
N VAL A 63 -1.54 10.02 -17.19
CA VAL A 63 -2.71 9.33 -17.75
C VAL A 63 -3.17 10.12 -18.98
N TYR A 64 -3.36 9.41 -20.07
CA TYR A 64 -3.98 9.96 -21.28
C TYR A 64 -5.33 9.29 -21.50
N GLU A 65 -6.35 10.11 -21.66
CA GLU A 65 -7.69 9.68 -22.04
C GLU A 65 -8.06 10.35 -23.37
N SER A 66 -8.58 9.59 -24.32
CA SER A 66 -9.11 10.17 -25.57
C SER A 66 -10.36 11.00 -25.27
N GLY A 67 -10.66 11.97 -26.14
CA GLY A 67 -11.83 12.84 -25.97
C GLY A 67 -13.19 12.11 -25.92
N SER A 68 -13.24 10.85 -26.37
CA SER A 68 -14.40 9.94 -26.20
C SER A 68 -14.42 9.24 -24.84
N GLY A 69 -13.38 9.35 -24.02
CA GLY A 69 -13.23 8.65 -22.74
C GLY A 69 -13.02 7.15 -22.84
N THR A 70 -12.91 6.60 -24.06
CA THR A 70 -12.86 5.15 -24.31
C THR A 70 -11.44 4.58 -24.35
N VAL A 71 -10.43 5.41 -24.67
CA VAL A 71 -9.03 4.97 -24.73
C VAL A 71 -8.28 5.58 -23.56
N LYS A 72 -7.74 4.74 -22.72
CA LYS A 72 -6.88 5.12 -21.60
C LYS A 72 -5.51 4.51 -21.81
N VAL A 73 -4.49 5.32 -21.79
CA VAL A 73 -3.09 4.90 -21.73
C VAL A 73 -2.47 5.57 -20.52
N ALA A 74 -1.77 4.83 -19.73
CA ALA A 74 -1.12 5.42 -18.58
C ALA A 74 0.27 4.84 -18.36
N LYS A 75 1.14 5.69 -17.82
CA LYS A 75 2.37 5.34 -17.16
C LYS A 75 2.24 5.79 -15.71
N ILE A 76 2.26 4.86 -14.78
CA ILE A 76 2.10 5.13 -13.35
C ILE A 76 3.34 4.62 -12.63
N VAL A 77 3.91 5.43 -11.78
CA VAL A 77 5.11 5.09 -11.02
C VAL A 77 4.79 5.07 -9.53
N PHE A 78 5.22 4.01 -8.86
CA PHE A 78 5.13 3.84 -7.41
C PHE A 78 6.51 3.55 -6.83
N SER A 79 6.70 3.84 -5.56
CA SER A 79 7.90 3.45 -4.82
C SER A 79 7.56 3.00 -3.41
N GLY A 80 8.25 1.96 -2.93
CA GLY A 80 8.04 1.41 -1.60
C GLY A 80 9.28 0.72 -1.05
N TRP A 81 9.32 0.53 0.27
CA TRP A 81 10.37 -0.18 0.98
C TRP A 81 10.03 -1.67 1.03
N GLU A 82 10.21 -2.36 -0.07
CA GLU A 82 10.00 -3.80 -0.15
C GLU A 82 11.08 -4.43 -1.05
N ASN A 83 11.39 -5.68 -0.76
CA ASN A 83 12.32 -6.48 -1.52
C ASN A 83 11.78 -6.78 -2.92
N LEU A 84 12.65 -6.70 -3.93
CA LEU A 84 12.29 -6.92 -5.34
C LEU A 84 11.63 -8.30 -5.56
N GLU A 85 12.14 -9.36 -4.96
CA GLU A 85 11.61 -10.73 -5.16
C GLU A 85 10.18 -10.87 -4.63
N LYS A 86 9.87 -10.22 -3.51
CA LYS A 86 8.50 -10.20 -2.99
C LYS A 86 7.55 -9.45 -3.91
N VAL A 87 8.00 -8.34 -4.49
CA VAL A 87 7.20 -7.56 -5.45
C VAL A 87 6.99 -8.34 -6.75
N ILE A 88 7.98 -9.08 -7.23
CA ILE A 88 7.84 -9.99 -8.38
C ILE A 88 6.75 -11.03 -8.10
N THR A 89 6.89 -11.76 -6.98
CA THR A 89 5.92 -12.79 -6.57
C THR A 89 4.50 -12.23 -6.41
N PHE A 90 4.39 -11.00 -5.87
CA PHE A 90 3.12 -10.30 -5.77
C PHE A 90 2.47 -10.13 -7.16
N TYR A 91 3.19 -9.60 -8.14
CA TYR A 91 2.63 -9.38 -9.47
C TYR A 91 2.33 -10.68 -10.23
N GLU A 92 3.17 -11.70 -10.11
CA GLU A 92 2.94 -13.01 -10.73
C GLU A 92 1.64 -13.67 -10.24
N ASN A 93 1.27 -13.45 -8.96
CA ASN A 93 0.04 -13.99 -8.39
C ASN A 93 -1.17 -13.07 -8.58
N GLU A 94 -1.04 -11.80 -8.21
CA GLU A 94 -2.18 -10.89 -8.14
C GLU A 94 -2.69 -10.46 -9.52
N MET A 95 -1.83 -10.31 -10.52
CA MET A 95 -2.25 -10.02 -11.88
C MET A 95 -3.09 -11.16 -12.44
N LEU A 96 -2.69 -12.41 -12.19
CA LEU A 96 -3.46 -13.59 -12.59
C LEU A 96 -4.84 -13.60 -11.92
N ASN A 97 -4.93 -13.29 -10.63
CA ASN A 97 -6.19 -13.20 -9.89
C ASN A 97 -7.13 -12.11 -10.44
N LYS A 98 -6.58 -11.10 -11.12
CA LYS A 98 -7.32 -10.01 -11.77
C LYS A 98 -7.63 -10.28 -13.26
N GLY A 99 -7.34 -11.49 -13.75
CA GLY A 99 -7.64 -11.91 -15.12
C GLY A 99 -6.60 -11.46 -16.16
N TRP A 100 -5.39 -11.06 -15.70
CA TRP A 100 -4.26 -10.81 -16.60
C TRP A 100 -3.46 -12.08 -16.82
N THR A 101 -2.99 -12.29 -18.02
CA THR A 101 -2.12 -13.41 -18.40
C THR A 101 -0.71 -12.91 -18.61
N LEU A 102 0.27 -13.51 -17.95
CA LEU A 102 1.68 -13.21 -18.16
C LEU A 102 2.11 -13.77 -19.53
N VAL A 103 2.53 -12.89 -20.43
CA VAL A 103 3.03 -13.25 -21.76
C VAL A 103 4.49 -13.63 -21.73
N ASN A 104 5.30 -12.79 -21.09
CA ASN A 104 6.72 -13.05 -20.88
C ASN A 104 7.28 -12.23 -19.71
N SER A 105 8.45 -12.66 -19.26
CA SER A 105 9.23 -11.91 -18.27
C SER A 105 10.68 -11.76 -18.76
N ILE A 106 11.29 -10.60 -18.52
CA ILE A 106 12.66 -10.29 -18.88
C ILE A 106 13.42 -9.87 -17.63
N LYS A 107 14.47 -10.59 -17.30
CA LYS A 107 15.35 -10.30 -16.17
C LYS A 107 16.70 -9.80 -16.70
N HIS A 108 16.98 -8.53 -16.45
CA HIS A 108 18.29 -7.92 -16.75
C HIS A 108 18.65 -6.98 -15.60
N LYS A 109 18.94 -5.72 -15.87
CA LYS A 109 19.14 -4.68 -14.86
C LYS A 109 17.84 -4.39 -14.08
N ASN A 110 16.72 -4.45 -14.78
CA ASN A 110 15.36 -4.32 -14.26
C ASN A 110 14.65 -5.67 -14.47
N TYR A 111 13.56 -5.88 -13.76
CA TYR A 111 12.68 -7.01 -13.99
C TYR A 111 11.42 -6.49 -14.72
N ILE A 112 11.12 -7.05 -15.89
CA ILE A 112 10.00 -6.61 -16.73
C ILE A 112 9.02 -7.76 -16.88
N LEU A 113 7.74 -7.52 -16.55
CA LEU A 113 6.64 -8.44 -16.68
C LEU A 113 5.65 -7.87 -17.70
N ASN A 114 5.40 -8.60 -18.80
CA ASN A 114 4.44 -8.21 -19.80
C ASN A 114 3.19 -9.05 -19.68
N TYR A 115 2.04 -8.39 -19.58
CA TYR A 115 0.74 -8.98 -19.38
C TYR A 115 -0.22 -8.61 -20.50
N GLU A 116 -1.17 -9.49 -20.73
CA GLU A 116 -2.28 -9.30 -21.63
C GLU A 116 -3.59 -9.67 -20.93
N LYS A 117 -4.68 -9.01 -21.34
CA LYS A 117 -6.01 -9.29 -20.84
C LYS A 117 -7.00 -9.35 -21.98
N GLU A 118 -8.07 -10.14 -21.82
CA GLU A 118 -9.19 -10.17 -22.75
C GLU A 118 -9.75 -8.76 -23.00
N GLY A 119 -10.23 -8.51 -24.21
CA GLY A 119 -10.66 -7.16 -24.61
C GLY A 119 -9.55 -6.32 -25.23
N GLY A 120 -8.36 -6.90 -25.52
CA GLY A 120 -7.29 -6.22 -26.24
C GLY A 120 -6.48 -5.26 -25.36
N TRP A 121 -6.34 -5.55 -24.06
CA TRP A 121 -5.53 -4.76 -23.15
C TRP A 121 -4.15 -5.37 -22.97
N ALA A 122 -3.15 -4.51 -22.79
CA ALA A 122 -1.79 -4.87 -22.43
C ALA A 122 -1.29 -4.05 -21.23
N ALA A 123 -0.47 -4.67 -20.42
CA ALA A 123 0.21 -3.99 -19.31
C ALA A 123 1.65 -4.48 -19.21
N THR A 124 2.58 -3.55 -18.99
CA THR A 124 3.98 -3.83 -18.70
C THR A 124 4.29 -3.31 -17.30
N VAL A 125 4.75 -4.19 -16.43
CA VAL A 125 5.22 -3.86 -15.09
C VAL A 125 6.74 -3.93 -15.10
N ILE A 126 7.39 -2.80 -14.82
CA ILE A 126 8.84 -2.67 -14.76
C ILE A 126 9.24 -2.44 -13.31
N LEU A 127 10.04 -3.35 -12.78
CA LEU A 127 10.49 -3.34 -11.40
C LEU A 127 11.98 -2.97 -11.34
N ASN A 128 12.28 -1.88 -10.65
CA ASN A 128 13.63 -1.35 -10.52
C ASN A 128 14.07 -1.39 -9.06
N PRO A 129 15.10 -2.17 -8.71
CA PRO A 129 15.69 -2.11 -7.38
C PRO A 129 16.47 -0.79 -7.21
N ASN A 130 16.27 -0.12 -6.07
CA ASN A 130 16.94 1.13 -5.76
C ASN A 130 17.24 1.26 -4.27
N TYR A 131 18.44 0.89 -3.82
CA TYR A 131 18.95 1.03 -2.45
C TYR A 131 17.96 0.56 -1.36
N GLY A 132 17.48 -0.69 -1.45
CA GLY A 132 16.52 -1.29 -0.50
C GLY A 132 15.05 -0.93 -0.74
N ARG A 133 14.78 -0.06 -1.72
CA ARG A 133 13.45 0.24 -2.22
C ARG A 133 13.21 -0.47 -3.54
N THR A 134 11.97 -0.72 -3.86
CA THR A 134 11.56 -1.11 -5.22
C THR A 134 10.75 0.02 -5.84
N ILE A 135 11.10 0.38 -7.07
CA ILE A 135 10.32 1.29 -7.90
C ILE A 135 9.54 0.44 -8.88
N ILE A 136 8.24 0.67 -8.95
CA ILE A 136 7.31 0.01 -9.85
C ILE A 136 6.88 1.03 -10.89
N GLU A 137 7.12 0.75 -12.16
CA GLU A 137 6.56 1.51 -13.27
C GLU A 137 5.55 0.60 -13.99
N ILE A 138 4.32 1.06 -14.12
CA ILE A 138 3.23 0.37 -14.82
C ILE A 138 2.90 1.16 -16.06
N GLN A 139 2.98 0.51 -17.21
CA GLN A 139 2.51 1.06 -18.47
C GLN A 139 1.36 0.19 -18.95
N ALA A 140 0.18 0.77 -19.15
CA ALA A 140 -0.98 0.01 -19.56
C ALA A 140 -1.82 0.78 -20.59
N GLY A 141 -2.48 0.03 -21.48
CA GLY A 141 -3.30 0.58 -22.53
C GLY A 141 -3.89 -0.52 -23.44
N PRO A 142 -4.70 -0.12 -24.43
CA PRO A 142 -5.14 -1.04 -25.47
C PRO A 142 -3.96 -1.47 -26.36
N LYS A 143 -4.05 -2.67 -26.92
CA LYS A 143 -3.11 -3.20 -27.92
C LYS A 143 -3.28 -2.50 -29.26
#